data_bfec0dfe05d111cfb15984b7b3c37bbf
#
_entry.id   bfec0dfe05d111cfb15984b7b3c37bbf
#
_cell.length_a   1.000
_cell.length_b   1.000
_cell.length_c   1.000
_cell.angle_alpha   90.00
_cell.angle_beta   90.00
_cell.angle_gamma   90.00
#
_symmetry.space_group_name_H-M   'P 1'
#
loop_
_entity.id
_entity.type
_entity.pdbx_description
1 polymer ?
#
loop_
_entity_poly.entity_id
_entity_poly.type
_entity_poly.pdbx_seq_one_letter_code
_entity_poly.pdbx_strand_id
1 'polypeptide(L)'
;MEPKSPEELFPERPSPRLRVYAYSIDDEAHEGLLKVGQTTKDVKKRVAQQLKTAAIKNFKIVLDESAERDDGSLFSDHELRARLVGKGFKNTELEWMRCTKEDVLTAITELRTGATLTGTHHLTFPPRDEQNDAVAKTSDYFESIWAEDPNGVPRFLWNAKMRFGKTFTAYQLAKRVEAKKILVVTFKPAVEDAWETDLLTHADFDGWQYLSKANGADPTTADKDEPLVYFGSFQDLLGRKGGAIKAKNEWLHEVNWDLVIFDEYHFGAWRDSAKELFEGEDDAEIKAQFANDKALGEFDEALENLSGEEADFLPITTRAYLYLSGTPFKALATGEFIEEQIFNWTYTDEQRAKAEFADENPGASDLSGVWVA
;
A
#
# COMPACT_ATOMS: atom_id res chain seq x y z
N MET A 1 9.43 -52.88 27.48
CA MET A 1 9.43 -51.73 26.55
C MET A 1 9.66 -52.30 25.18
N GLU A 2 8.66 -52.33 24.34
CA GLU A 2 8.84 -52.73 22.95
C GLU A 2 9.69 -51.69 22.22
N PRO A 3 10.58 -52.11 21.35
CA PRO A 3 11.40 -51.18 20.57
C PRO A 3 10.46 -50.37 19.64
N LYS A 4 10.54 -49.07 19.70
CA LYS A 4 9.81 -48.17 18.79
C LYS A 4 10.25 -48.42 17.36
N SER A 5 9.32 -48.44 16.41
CA SER A 5 9.64 -48.58 15.00
C SER A 5 10.46 -47.35 14.51
N PRO A 6 11.29 -47.52 13.47
CA PRO A 6 12.03 -46.42 12.91
C PRO A 6 11.14 -45.22 12.49
N GLU A 7 9.89 -45.49 12.10
CA GLU A 7 8.88 -44.48 11.72
C GLU A 7 8.39 -43.65 12.92
N GLU A 8 8.37 -44.25 14.13
CA GLU A 8 8.04 -43.54 15.38
C GLU A 8 9.20 -42.68 15.93
N LEU A 9 10.42 -42.96 15.50
CA LEU A 9 11.64 -42.25 15.96
C LEU A 9 12.05 -41.11 15.04
N PHE A 10 11.66 -41.18 13.76
CA PHE A 10 12.01 -40.17 12.76
C PHE A 10 10.74 -39.72 12.05
N PRO A 11 10.42 -38.41 12.08
CA PRO A 11 9.30 -37.90 11.32
C PRO A 11 9.49 -38.22 9.82
N GLU A 12 8.40 -38.53 9.14
CA GLU A 12 8.41 -38.74 7.70
C GLU A 12 9.10 -37.55 7.01
N ARG A 13 9.98 -37.86 6.07
CA ARG A 13 10.64 -36.82 5.28
C ARG A 13 9.55 -36.07 4.52
N PRO A 14 9.39 -34.75 4.70
CA PRO A 14 8.36 -33.99 3.99
C PRO A 14 8.51 -34.19 2.48
N SER A 15 7.40 -34.44 1.80
CA SER A 15 7.38 -34.60 0.34
C SER A 15 8.06 -33.37 -0.31
N PRO A 16 8.94 -33.60 -1.29
CA PRO A 16 9.62 -32.51 -1.95
C PRO A 16 8.56 -31.62 -2.64
N ARG A 17 8.38 -30.39 -2.16
CA ARG A 17 7.46 -29.43 -2.76
C ARG A 17 8.06 -28.88 -4.04
N LEU A 18 7.27 -28.85 -5.10
CA LEU A 18 7.68 -28.23 -6.36
C LEU A 18 7.81 -26.72 -6.15
N ARG A 19 8.95 -26.16 -6.58
CA ARG A 19 9.22 -24.73 -6.55
C ARG A 19 9.51 -24.23 -7.94
N VAL A 20 9.03 -23.01 -8.23
CA VAL A 20 9.42 -22.23 -9.39
C VAL A 20 10.40 -21.16 -8.95
N TYR A 21 11.38 -20.88 -9.78
CA TYR A 21 12.41 -19.90 -9.48
C TYR A 21 12.73 -19.05 -10.71
N ALA A 22 13.24 -17.85 -10.47
CA ALA A 22 13.83 -17.02 -11.50
C ALA A 22 15.19 -16.48 -11.05
N TYR A 23 16.12 -16.39 -12.00
CA TYR A 23 17.42 -15.75 -11.76
C TYR A 23 17.89 -14.94 -12.97
N SER A 24 18.70 -13.95 -12.70
CA SER A 24 19.43 -13.14 -13.69
C SER A 24 20.92 -13.50 -13.70
N ILE A 25 21.56 -13.27 -14.82
CA ILE A 25 23.02 -13.29 -14.96
C ILE A 25 23.46 -11.85 -15.22
N ASP A 26 24.51 -11.44 -14.51
CA ASP A 26 25.05 -10.09 -14.60
C ASP A 26 26.09 -10.03 -15.72
N ASP A 27 25.61 -10.00 -16.97
CA ASP A 27 26.38 -9.79 -18.19
C ASP A 27 25.54 -9.09 -19.27
N GLU A 28 26.19 -8.52 -20.27
CA GLU A 28 25.55 -7.75 -21.35
C GLU A 28 24.57 -8.61 -22.19
N ALA A 29 24.83 -9.91 -22.34
CA ALA A 29 24.00 -10.81 -23.16
C ALA A 29 22.65 -11.12 -22.49
N HIS A 30 22.59 -11.04 -21.16
CA HIS A 30 21.40 -11.37 -20.36
C HIS A 30 20.71 -10.15 -19.76
N GLU A 31 21.05 -8.94 -20.18
CA GLU A 31 20.44 -7.72 -19.67
C GLU A 31 18.92 -7.70 -19.94
N GLY A 32 18.13 -7.49 -18.87
CA GLY A 32 16.67 -7.51 -18.92
C GLY A 32 16.06 -8.89 -19.14
N LEU A 33 16.83 -9.97 -18.95
CA LEU A 33 16.37 -11.34 -19.06
C LEU A 33 16.33 -12.04 -17.69
N LEU A 34 15.29 -12.81 -17.48
CA LEU A 34 15.17 -13.75 -16.35
C LEU A 34 15.06 -15.18 -16.86
N LYS A 35 15.85 -16.09 -16.29
CA LYS A 35 15.66 -17.51 -16.52
C LYS A 35 14.64 -18.06 -15.53
N VAL A 36 13.53 -18.60 -16.06
CA VAL A 36 12.41 -19.15 -15.30
C VAL A 36 12.43 -20.66 -15.37
N GLY A 37 12.56 -21.32 -14.22
CA GLY A 37 12.64 -22.78 -14.14
C GLY A 37 11.95 -23.35 -12.90
N GLN A 38 11.96 -24.67 -12.78
CA GLN A 38 11.38 -25.38 -11.63
C GLN A 38 12.34 -26.39 -11.01
N THR A 39 12.11 -26.73 -9.75
CA THR A 39 12.87 -27.78 -9.03
C THR A 39 12.11 -28.30 -7.83
N THR A 40 12.36 -29.56 -7.48
CA THR A 40 11.98 -30.14 -6.18
C THR A 40 13.12 -30.12 -5.16
N LYS A 41 14.26 -29.53 -5.53
CA LYS A 41 15.46 -29.40 -4.69
C LYS A 41 15.60 -27.96 -4.20
N ASP A 42 16.55 -27.74 -3.30
CA ASP A 42 16.97 -26.38 -2.93
C ASP A 42 17.36 -25.57 -4.17
N VAL A 43 16.73 -24.40 -4.34
CA VAL A 43 16.89 -23.56 -5.53
C VAL A 43 18.33 -23.07 -5.68
N LYS A 44 19.01 -22.67 -4.60
CA LYS A 44 20.41 -22.21 -4.64
C LYS A 44 21.34 -23.30 -5.15
N LYS A 45 21.15 -24.54 -4.65
CA LYS A 45 21.93 -25.69 -5.12
C LYS A 45 21.64 -26.03 -6.57
N ARG A 46 20.37 -25.96 -6.98
CA ARG A 46 19.96 -26.22 -8.36
C ARG A 46 20.58 -25.24 -9.34
N VAL A 47 20.44 -23.94 -9.07
CA VAL A 47 20.98 -22.86 -9.93
C VAL A 47 22.51 -22.94 -9.98
N ALA A 48 23.17 -23.08 -8.83
CA ALA A 48 24.61 -23.24 -8.77
C ALA A 48 25.12 -24.45 -9.59
N GLN A 49 24.40 -25.57 -9.57
CA GLN A 49 24.75 -26.76 -10.37
C GLN A 49 24.60 -26.51 -11.88
N GLN A 50 23.53 -25.79 -12.30
CA GLN A 50 23.33 -25.43 -13.71
C GLN A 50 24.44 -24.50 -14.21
N LEU A 51 24.77 -23.47 -13.47
CA LEU A 51 25.73 -22.44 -13.85
C LEU A 51 27.19 -22.88 -13.73
N LYS A 52 27.47 -23.90 -12.88
CA LYS A 52 28.80 -24.49 -12.76
C LYS A 52 29.30 -25.06 -14.08
N THR A 53 28.43 -25.66 -14.88
CA THR A 53 28.79 -26.25 -16.19
C THR A 53 29.18 -25.18 -17.19
N ALA A 54 28.59 -23.97 -17.08
CA ALA A 54 28.91 -22.83 -17.95
C ALA A 54 29.99 -21.90 -17.32
N ALA A 55 30.57 -22.26 -16.17
CA ALA A 55 31.55 -21.47 -15.41
C ALA A 55 31.08 -20.05 -15.04
N ILE A 56 29.76 -19.82 -15.01
CA ILE A 56 29.16 -18.53 -14.66
C ILE A 56 29.12 -18.37 -13.13
N LYS A 57 29.66 -17.26 -12.64
CA LYS A 57 29.71 -16.94 -11.21
C LYS A 57 28.84 -15.73 -10.82
N ASN A 58 28.58 -14.82 -11.75
CA ASN A 58 27.82 -13.59 -11.52
C ASN A 58 26.36 -13.84 -11.84
N PHE A 59 25.61 -14.32 -10.87
CA PHE A 59 24.17 -14.53 -10.99
C PHE A 59 23.46 -14.11 -9.71
N LYS A 60 22.18 -13.74 -9.83
CA LYS A 60 21.31 -13.40 -8.72
C LYS A 60 19.99 -14.17 -8.82
N ILE A 61 19.67 -14.97 -7.81
CA ILE A 61 18.33 -15.56 -7.67
C ILE A 61 17.40 -14.42 -7.23
N VAL A 62 16.42 -14.08 -8.05
CA VAL A 62 15.47 -13.00 -7.82
C VAL A 62 14.14 -13.50 -7.29
N LEU A 63 13.85 -14.82 -7.50
CA LEU A 63 12.59 -15.42 -7.11
C LEU A 63 12.78 -16.90 -6.76
N ASP A 64 12.11 -17.34 -5.69
CA ASP A 64 12.04 -18.71 -5.21
C ASP A 64 10.67 -18.94 -4.53
N GLU A 65 9.69 -19.47 -5.26
CA GLU A 65 8.29 -19.53 -4.88
C GLU A 65 7.72 -20.98 -4.93
N SER A 66 6.67 -21.25 -4.14
CA SER A 66 5.91 -22.50 -4.25
C SER A 66 5.14 -22.54 -5.58
N ALA A 67 5.16 -23.70 -6.25
CA ALA A 67 4.37 -23.95 -7.45
C ALA A 67 3.00 -24.58 -7.14
N GLU A 68 2.44 -24.33 -5.97
CA GLU A 68 1.16 -24.85 -5.51
C GLU A 68 0.04 -23.83 -5.75
N ARG A 69 -1.09 -24.30 -6.31
CA ARG A 69 -2.30 -23.51 -6.47
C ARG A 69 -3.13 -23.53 -5.18
N ASP A 70 -4.07 -22.62 -5.05
CA ASP A 70 -4.97 -22.52 -3.90
C ASP A 70 -5.84 -23.77 -3.70
N ASP A 71 -6.08 -24.53 -4.78
CA ASP A 71 -6.77 -25.82 -4.72
C ASP A 71 -5.86 -27.03 -4.37
N GLY A 72 -4.58 -26.78 -4.08
CA GLY A 72 -3.58 -27.78 -3.75
C GLY A 72 -2.94 -28.48 -4.97
N SER A 73 -3.39 -28.21 -6.19
CA SER A 73 -2.74 -28.71 -7.39
C SER A 73 -1.44 -27.97 -7.69
N LEU A 74 -0.58 -28.55 -8.55
CA LEU A 74 0.71 -27.95 -8.89
C LEU A 74 0.67 -27.37 -10.31
N PHE A 75 1.42 -26.29 -10.53
CA PHE A 75 1.71 -25.78 -11.86
C PHE A 75 3.21 -25.90 -12.18
N SER A 76 3.52 -25.98 -13.45
CA SER A 76 4.88 -26.13 -13.97
C SER A 76 5.49 -24.80 -14.39
N ASP A 77 6.82 -24.76 -14.54
CA ASP A 77 7.53 -23.64 -15.16
C ASP A 77 7.13 -23.41 -16.64
N HIS A 78 6.66 -24.46 -17.31
CA HIS A 78 6.08 -24.34 -18.66
C HIS A 78 4.78 -23.54 -18.65
N GLU A 79 3.88 -23.82 -17.72
CA GLU A 79 2.63 -23.06 -17.56
C GLU A 79 2.93 -21.61 -17.18
N LEU A 80 3.91 -21.39 -16.32
CA LEU A 80 4.35 -20.05 -15.92
C LEU A 80 4.89 -19.26 -17.12
N ARG A 81 5.78 -19.85 -17.92
CA ARG A 81 6.27 -19.20 -19.14
C ARG A 81 5.17 -18.99 -20.18
N ALA A 82 4.26 -19.95 -20.35
CA ALA A 82 3.11 -19.80 -21.24
C ALA A 82 2.19 -18.64 -20.81
N ARG A 83 1.98 -18.46 -19.48
CA ARG A 83 1.22 -17.33 -18.93
C ARG A 83 1.92 -16.01 -19.23
N LEU A 84 3.23 -15.91 -19.02
CA LEU A 84 4.02 -14.72 -19.36
C LEU A 84 3.95 -14.38 -20.86
N VAL A 85 4.07 -15.39 -21.73
CA VAL A 85 3.91 -15.18 -23.19
C VAL A 85 2.50 -14.69 -23.51
N GLY A 86 1.46 -15.25 -22.89
CA GLY A 86 0.07 -14.80 -23.05
C GLY A 86 -0.17 -13.35 -22.64
N LYS A 87 0.62 -12.84 -21.69
CA LYS A 87 0.63 -11.43 -21.27
C LYS A 87 1.49 -10.53 -22.17
N GLY A 88 2.11 -11.05 -23.23
CA GLY A 88 2.90 -10.31 -24.20
C GLY A 88 4.41 -10.26 -23.93
N PHE A 89 4.89 -10.93 -22.87
CA PHE A 89 6.33 -10.99 -22.59
C PHE A 89 7.05 -11.92 -23.57
N LYS A 90 8.19 -11.48 -24.06
CA LYS A 90 8.94 -12.22 -25.10
C LYS A 90 9.78 -13.34 -24.47
N ASN A 91 9.54 -14.58 -24.91
CA ASN A 91 10.48 -15.68 -24.67
C ASN A 91 11.60 -15.56 -25.72
N THR A 92 12.83 -15.34 -25.27
CA THR A 92 13.97 -15.14 -26.16
C THR A 92 14.60 -16.45 -26.57
N GLU A 93 14.75 -17.37 -25.61
CA GLU A 93 15.35 -18.70 -25.80
C GLU A 93 14.97 -19.63 -24.66
N LEU A 94 14.44 -20.83 -24.97
CA LEU A 94 14.14 -21.90 -24.00
C LEU A 94 13.42 -21.42 -22.72
N GLU A 95 14.19 -21.21 -21.65
CA GLU A 95 13.70 -20.80 -20.30
C GLU A 95 13.93 -19.29 -20.03
N TRP A 96 14.45 -18.53 -21.00
CA TRP A 96 14.76 -17.11 -20.85
C TRP A 96 13.60 -16.23 -21.29
N MET A 97 13.14 -15.38 -20.36
CA MET A 97 12.03 -14.46 -20.55
C MET A 97 12.50 -13.02 -20.43
N ARG A 98 12.09 -12.14 -21.34
CA ARG A 98 12.29 -10.69 -21.20
C ARG A 98 11.15 -10.12 -20.37
N CYS A 99 11.35 -10.08 -19.07
CA CYS A 99 10.37 -9.62 -18.11
C CYS A 99 11.07 -9.23 -16.79
N THR A 100 10.33 -8.58 -15.90
CA THR A 100 10.78 -8.23 -14.56
C THR A 100 10.42 -9.33 -13.55
N LYS A 101 10.92 -9.23 -12.32
CA LYS A 101 10.54 -10.09 -11.21
C LYS A 101 9.05 -9.98 -10.90
N GLU A 102 8.52 -8.76 -10.94
CA GLU A 102 7.13 -8.41 -10.67
C GLU A 102 6.19 -9.06 -11.70
N ASP A 103 6.57 -9.09 -12.97
CA ASP A 103 5.82 -9.79 -14.02
C ASP A 103 5.72 -11.30 -13.75
N VAL A 104 6.82 -11.91 -13.30
CA VAL A 104 6.85 -13.34 -12.94
C VAL A 104 5.96 -13.60 -11.72
N LEU A 105 6.03 -12.73 -10.69
CA LEU A 105 5.18 -12.84 -9.51
C LEU A 105 3.69 -12.72 -9.86
N THR A 106 3.33 -11.76 -10.71
CA THR A 106 1.95 -11.59 -11.20
C THR A 106 1.46 -12.87 -11.90
N ALA A 107 2.27 -13.43 -12.80
CA ALA A 107 1.91 -14.67 -13.50
C ALA A 107 1.77 -15.88 -12.54
N ILE A 108 2.61 -15.97 -11.49
CA ILE A 108 2.47 -16.96 -10.43
C ILE A 108 1.16 -16.78 -9.69
N THR A 109 0.81 -15.55 -9.31
CA THR A 109 -0.43 -15.23 -8.62
C THR A 109 -1.65 -15.64 -9.45
N GLU A 110 -1.66 -15.32 -10.74
CA GLU A 110 -2.71 -15.75 -11.66
C GLU A 110 -2.85 -17.28 -11.75
N LEU A 111 -1.73 -17.99 -11.74
CA LEU A 111 -1.75 -19.47 -11.75
C LEU A 111 -2.23 -20.05 -10.42
N ARG A 112 -1.96 -19.40 -9.30
CA ARG A 112 -2.41 -19.82 -7.97
C ARG A 112 -3.91 -19.62 -7.80
N THR A 113 -4.40 -18.43 -8.11
CA THR A 113 -5.78 -18.01 -7.84
C THR A 113 -6.75 -18.32 -8.98
N GLY A 114 -6.26 -18.59 -10.20
CA GLY A 114 -7.07 -18.70 -11.42
C GLY A 114 -7.57 -17.36 -11.95
N ALA A 115 -7.24 -16.23 -11.31
CA ALA A 115 -7.60 -14.89 -11.75
C ALA A 115 -6.80 -14.46 -12.99
N THR A 116 -7.25 -13.41 -13.66
CA THR A 116 -6.46 -12.69 -14.67
C THR A 116 -6.25 -11.29 -14.13
N LEU A 117 -4.98 -10.91 -13.95
CA LEU A 117 -4.59 -9.64 -13.35
C LEU A 117 -3.96 -8.72 -14.41
N THR A 118 -4.18 -7.41 -14.25
CA THR A 118 -3.50 -6.39 -15.05
C THR A 118 -2.25 -5.88 -14.32
N GLY A 119 -1.31 -5.29 -15.04
CA GLY A 119 -0.10 -4.69 -14.42
C GLY A 119 0.75 -5.69 -13.61
N THR A 120 1.24 -5.25 -12.46
CA THR A 120 2.19 -5.98 -11.60
C THR A 120 1.55 -6.52 -10.31
N HIS A 121 0.23 -6.67 -10.26
CA HIS A 121 -0.50 -7.18 -9.09
C HIS A 121 -0.13 -8.64 -8.79
N HIS A 122 0.55 -8.86 -7.68
CA HIS A 122 1.04 -10.19 -7.30
C HIS A 122 0.89 -10.50 -5.80
N LEU A 123 0.54 -9.51 -4.98
CA LEU A 123 0.28 -9.70 -3.56
C LEU A 123 -1.21 -10.03 -3.36
N THR A 124 -1.50 -11.04 -2.53
CA THR A 124 -2.86 -11.54 -2.27
C THR A 124 -3.12 -11.77 -0.79
N PHE A 125 -2.24 -11.28 0.08
CA PHE A 125 -2.45 -11.47 1.52
C PHE A 125 -3.74 -10.78 1.99
N PRO A 126 -4.55 -11.43 2.83
CA PRO A 126 -5.75 -10.80 3.37
C PRO A 126 -5.37 -9.73 4.41
N PRO A 127 -6.25 -8.74 4.64
CA PRO A 127 -6.09 -7.84 5.78
C PRO A 127 -6.05 -8.64 7.10
N ARG A 128 -5.21 -8.21 8.03
CA ARG A 128 -5.17 -8.74 9.40
C ARG A 128 -6.42 -8.33 10.17
N ASP A 129 -6.72 -9.02 11.27
CA ASP A 129 -7.93 -8.79 12.07
C ASP A 129 -8.02 -7.33 12.53
N GLU A 130 -6.95 -6.75 13.05
CA GLU A 130 -6.92 -5.36 13.47
C GLU A 130 -7.11 -4.37 12.30
N GLN A 131 -6.70 -4.75 11.09
CA GLN A 131 -6.94 -3.95 9.88
C GLN A 131 -8.41 -4.03 9.45
N ASN A 132 -9.00 -5.23 9.52
CA ASN A 132 -10.43 -5.44 9.28
C ASN A 132 -11.28 -4.66 10.30
N ASP A 133 -10.90 -4.65 11.58
CA ASP A 133 -11.58 -3.90 12.63
C ASP A 133 -11.53 -2.40 12.38
N ALA A 134 -10.37 -1.87 11.94
CA ALA A 134 -10.25 -0.46 11.56
C ALA A 134 -11.17 -0.10 10.40
N VAL A 135 -11.20 -0.93 9.36
CA VAL A 135 -12.06 -0.75 8.18
C VAL A 135 -13.53 -0.82 8.58
N ALA A 136 -13.92 -1.85 9.32
CA ALA A 136 -15.32 -2.05 9.76
C ALA A 136 -15.80 -0.87 10.61
N LYS A 137 -15.07 -0.52 11.69
CA LYS A 137 -15.45 0.58 12.57
C LYS A 137 -15.60 1.91 11.82
N THR A 138 -14.71 2.16 10.84
CA THR A 138 -14.75 3.41 10.07
C THR A 138 -15.91 3.41 9.08
N SER A 139 -16.12 2.31 8.34
CA SER A 139 -17.23 2.21 7.37
C SER A 139 -18.59 2.29 8.07
N ASP A 140 -18.76 1.60 9.19
CA ASP A 140 -20.02 1.63 9.97
C ASP A 140 -20.30 3.05 10.49
N TYR A 141 -19.27 3.78 10.94
CA TYR A 141 -19.41 5.17 11.34
C TYR A 141 -19.80 6.07 10.14
N PHE A 142 -19.15 5.94 9.00
CA PHE A 142 -19.49 6.70 7.82
C PHE A 142 -20.92 6.43 7.37
N GLU A 143 -21.32 5.17 7.31
CA GLU A 143 -22.66 4.75 6.92
C GLU A 143 -23.73 5.29 7.88
N SER A 144 -23.45 5.34 9.20
CA SER A 144 -24.37 5.91 10.19
C SER A 144 -24.64 7.40 9.95
N ILE A 145 -23.58 8.18 9.66
CA ILE A 145 -23.72 9.61 9.36
C ILE A 145 -24.47 9.83 8.05
N TRP A 146 -24.18 9.06 7.00
CA TRP A 146 -24.86 9.20 5.72
C TRP A 146 -26.33 8.72 5.76
N ALA A 147 -26.67 7.82 6.68
CA ALA A 147 -28.05 7.40 6.90
C ALA A 147 -28.87 8.52 7.59
N GLU A 148 -28.26 9.31 8.47
CA GLU A 148 -28.88 10.44 9.13
C GLU A 148 -28.92 11.68 8.25
N ASP A 149 -27.81 12.00 7.59
CA ASP A 149 -27.67 13.09 6.62
C ASP A 149 -26.88 12.62 5.39
N PRO A 150 -27.55 12.43 4.24
CA PRO A 150 -26.90 12.02 2.99
C PRO A 150 -25.82 13.00 2.47
N ASN A 151 -25.81 14.25 2.94
CA ASN A 151 -24.81 15.27 2.63
C ASN A 151 -23.78 15.43 3.76
N GLY A 152 -23.93 14.69 4.85
CA GLY A 152 -22.99 14.70 5.97
C GLY A 152 -21.59 14.27 5.51
N VAL A 153 -20.56 14.95 6.06
CA VAL A 153 -19.16 14.69 5.73
C VAL A 153 -18.45 14.12 6.98
N PRO A 154 -18.52 12.80 7.20
CA PRO A 154 -17.91 12.18 8.36
C PRO A 154 -16.38 12.28 8.33
N ARG A 155 -15.81 12.36 9.54
CA ARG A 155 -14.36 12.42 9.78
C ARG A 155 -13.98 11.29 10.71
N PHE A 156 -12.90 10.58 10.42
CA PHE A 156 -12.44 9.47 11.26
C PHE A 156 -10.93 9.49 11.40
N LEU A 157 -10.42 9.17 12.58
CA LEU A 157 -9.00 9.16 12.92
C LEU A 157 -8.51 7.72 13.18
N TRP A 158 -7.47 7.31 12.48
CA TRP A 158 -6.71 6.10 12.85
C TRP A 158 -5.44 6.50 13.60
N ASN A 159 -5.45 6.24 14.89
CA ASN A 159 -4.27 6.24 15.72
C ASN A 159 -3.64 4.85 15.66
N ALA A 160 -2.82 4.62 14.65
CA ALA A 160 -2.20 3.33 14.46
C ALA A 160 -0.68 3.47 14.39
N LYS A 161 0.01 2.67 15.20
CA LYS A 161 1.48 2.68 15.28
C LYS A 161 2.14 2.42 13.91
N MET A 162 3.45 2.66 13.84
CA MET A 162 4.25 2.26 12.67
C MET A 162 4.13 0.75 12.41
N ARG A 163 4.16 0.35 11.15
CA ARG A 163 4.00 -1.05 10.67
C ARG A 163 2.60 -1.64 10.88
N PHE A 164 1.60 -0.82 11.15
CA PHE A 164 0.21 -1.25 11.09
C PHE A 164 -0.23 -1.59 9.66
N GLY A 165 0.43 -1.02 8.64
CA GLY A 165 0.01 -1.13 7.23
C GLY A 165 -1.12 -0.15 6.90
N LYS A 166 -1.02 1.10 7.40
CA LYS A 166 -2.06 2.14 7.23
C LYS A 166 -2.45 2.36 5.78
N THR A 167 -1.47 2.37 4.86
CA THR A 167 -1.68 2.58 3.42
C THR A 167 -2.59 1.51 2.83
N PHE A 168 -2.20 0.24 2.96
CA PHE A 168 -3.00 -0.90 2.50
C PHE A 168 -4.40 -0.91 3.13
N THR A 169 -4.48 -0.69 4.46
CA THR A 169 -5.76 -0.66 5.18
C THR A 169 -6.66 0.49 4.71
N ALA A 170 -6.09 1.67 4.40
CA ALA A 170 -6.85 2.80 3.88
C ALA A 170 -7.42 2.52 2.49
N TYR A 171 -6.70 1.79 1.63
CA TYR A 171 -7.24 1.30 0.36
C TYR A 171 -8.34 0.27 0.56
N GLN A 172 -8.23 -0.63 1.55
CA GLN A 172 -9.32 -1.55 1.90
C GLN A 172 -10.57 -0.80 2.38
N LEU A 173 -10.41 0.28 3.16
CA LEU A 173 -11.53 1.15 3.50
C LEU A 173 -12.15 1.79 2.26
N ALA A 174 -11.34 2.37 1.38
CA ALA A 174 -11.82 2.99 0.15
C ALA A 174 -12.62 1.98 -0.71
N LYS A 175 -12.13 0.74 -0.83
CA LYS A 175 -12.83 -0.37 -1.47
C LYS A 175 -14.16 -0.69 -0.78
N ARG A 176 -14.17 -0.76 0.55
CA ARG A 176 -15.36 -1.08 1.36
C ARG A 176 -16.46 -0.04 1.21
N VAL A 177 -16.12 1.25 1.15
CA VAL A 177 -17.08 2.34 0.97
C VAL A 177 -17.34 2.69 -0.49
N GLU A 178 -16.84 1.88 -1.41
CA GLU A 178 -17.01 2.02 -2.88
C GLU A 178 -16.52 3.39 -3.40
N ALA A 179 -15.48 3.94 -2.79
CA ALA A 179 -14.88 5.20 -3.22
C ALA A 179 -14.18 5.03 -4.58
N LYS A 180 -14.53 5.89 -5.54
CA LYS A 180 -13.91 5.91 -6.88
C LYS A 180 -12.90 7.04 -7.06
N LYS A 181 -13.01 8.09 -6.28
CA LYS A 181 -12.12 9.26 -6.35
C LYS A 181 -11.49 9.48 -4.97
N ILE A 182 -10.24 9.07 -4.84
CA ILE A 182 -9.50 9.08 -3.59
C ILE A 182 -8.36 10.11 -3.70
N LEU A 183 -8.32 11.06 -2.78
CA LEU A 183 -7.24 12.03 -2.66
C LEU A 183 -6.41 11.71 -1.42
N VAL A 184 -5.14 11.39 -1.62
CA VAL A 184 -4.17 11.22 -0.53
C VAL A 184 -3.34 12.48 -0.40
N VAL A 185 -3.37 13.08 0.78
CA VAL A 185 -2.62 14.30 1.11
C VAL A 185 -1.61 13.99 2.20
N THR A 186 -0.33 14.26 1.95
CA THR A 186 0.73 14.06 2.92
C THR A 186 1.56 15.32 3.13
N PHE A 187 2.15 15.44 4.31
CA PHE A 187 3.17 16.45 4.58
C PHE A 187 4.58 15.98 4.12
N LYS A 188 4.80 14.67 4.05
CA LYS A 188 6.09 14.07 3.68
C LYS A 188 6.01 13.39 2.32
N PRO A 189 6.46 14.02 1.23
CA PRO A 189 6.46 13.38 -0.10
C PRO A 189 7.19 12.02 -0.14
N ALA A 190 8.14 11.78 0.77
CA ALA A 190 8.91 10.53 0.83
C ALA A 190 8.07 9.25 1.10
N VAL A 191 6.80 9.38 1.47
CA VAL A 191 5.90 8.22 1.65
C VAL A 191 5.17 7.81 0.35
N GLU A 192 5.35 8.56 -0.74
CA GLU A 192 4.70 8.33 -2.03
C GLU A 192 4.91 6.90 -2.54
N ASP A 193 6.16 6.42 -2.51
CA ASP A 193 6.51 5.08 -2.98
C ASP A 193 5.71 3.96 -2.29
N ALA A 194 5.40 4.13 -0.99
CA ALA A 194 4.59 3.16 -0.25
C ALA A 194 3.14 3.14 -0.74
N TRP A 195 2.55 4.32 -0.98
CA TRP A 195 1.19 4.45 -1.50
C TRP A 195 1.07 3.86 -2.91
N GLU A 196 2.00 4.19 -3.80
CA GLU A 196 2.03 3.66 -5.16
C GLU A 196 2.25 2.15 -5.17
N THR A 197 3.23 1.66 -4.39
CA THR A 197 3.58 0.24 -4.35
C THR A 197 2.41 -0.61 -3.84
N ASP A 198 1.79 -0.24 -2.71
CA ASP A 198 0.68 -1.01 -2.14
C ASP A 198 -0.50 -1.08 -3.12
N LEU A 199 -0.80 0.01 -3.84
CA LEU A 199 -1.87 0.02 -4.84
C LEU A 199 -1.56 -0.87 -6.03
N LEU A 200 -0.38 -0.71 -6.63
CA LEU A 200 -0.02 -1.34 -7.89
C LEU A 200 0.42 -2.80 -7.76
N THR A 201 0.67 -3.28 -6.54
CA THR A 201 1.15 -4.66 -6.34
C THR A 201 0.11 -5.60 -5.74
N HIS A 202 -0.93 -5.09 -5.05
CA HIS A 202 -1.91 -5.93 -4.42
C HIS A 202 -3.11 -6.22 -5.35
N ALA A 203 -3.49 -7.50 -5.47
CA ALA A 203 -4.56 -7.97 -6.37
C ALA A 203 -5.94 -7.40 -6.05
N ASP A 204 -6.20 -6.99 -4.82
CA ASP A 204 -7.46 -6.35 -4.41
C ASP A 204 -7.73 -5.01 -5.10
N PHE A 205 -6.69 -4.37 -5.62
CA PHE A 205 -6.76 -3.06 -6.27
C PHE A 205 -6.46 -3.15 -7.77
N ASP A 206 -6.60 -4.35 -8.35
CA ASP A 206 -6.48 -4.53 -9.79
C ASP A 206 -7.47 -3.62 -10.54
N GLY A 207 -6.99 -2.91 -11.57
CA GLY A 207 -7.75 -1.91 -12.31
C GLY A 207 -7.73 -0.50 -11.69
N TRP A 208 -7.28 -0.31 -10.44
CA TRP A 208 -7.19 1.02 -9.86
C TRP A 208 -6.04 1.82 -10.47
N GLN A 209 -6.26 3.12 -10.61
CA GLN A 209 -5.32 4.04 -11.23
C GLN A 209 -4.61 4.87 -10.16
N TYR A 210 -3.28 5.02 -10.28
CA TYR A 210 -2.48 5.87 -9.41
C TYR A 210 -1.95 7.07 -10.19
N LEU A 211 -2.23 8.25 -9.71
CA LEU A 211 -1.72 9.51 -10.27
C LEU A 211 -0.99 10.31 -9.21
N SER A 212 0.15 10.86 -9.58
CA SER A 212 0.88 11.81 -8.76
C SER A 212 1.60 12.82 -9.64
N LYS A 213 2.09 13.87 -9.01
CA LYS A 213 2.95 14.83 -9.71
C LYS A 213 4.28 14.19 -10.15
N ALA A 214 4.80 13.25 -9.38
CA ALA A 214 6.09 12.62 -9.66
C ALA A 214 6.02 11.71 -10.89
N ASN A 215 4.93 10.97 -11.09
CA ASN A 215 4.76 10.13 -12.27
C ASN A 215 4.32 10.90 -13.53
N GLY A 216 4.10 12.22 -13.41
CA GLY A 216 3.77 13.10 -14.54
C GLY A 216 2.43 12.80 -15.21
N ALA A 217 1.57 12.01 -14.58
CA ALA A 217 0.31 11.58 -15.16
C ALA A 217 -0.66 12.76 -15.30
N ASP A 218 -1.34 12.78 -16.45
CA ASP A 218 -2.37 13.78 -16.74
C ASP A 218 -3.74 13.24 -16.27
N PRO A 219 -4.40 13.91 -15.30
CA PRO A 219 -5.70 13.49 -14.79
C PRO A 219 -6.78 13.37 -15.87
N THR A 220 -6.64 14.08 -16.98
CA THR A 220 -7.60 14.03 -18.09
C THR A 220 -7.56 12.72 -18.87
N THR A 221 -6.48 11.94 -18.70
CA THR A 221 -6.31 10.63 -19.34
C THR A 221 -6.82 9.47 -18.49
N ALA A 222 -7.21 9.73 -17.25
CA ALA A 222 -7.73 8.71 -16.34
C ALA A 222 -9.05 8.12 -16.86
N ASP A 223 -9.20 6.81 -16.71
CA ASP A 223 -10.46 6.13 -16.96
C ASP A 223 -11.47 6.52 -15.87
N LYS A 224 -12.64 7.04 -16.28
CA LYS A 224 -13.67 7.55 -15.35
C LYS A 224 -14.49 6.43 -14.69
N ASP A 225 -14.43 5.23 -15.24
CA ASP A 225 -15.18 4.08 -14.75
C ASP A 225 -14.40 3.33 -13.66
N GLU A 226 -13.06 3.44 -13.67
CA GLU A 226 -12.18 2.80 -12.71
C GLU A 226 -11.80 3.72 -11.54
N PRO A 227 -11.57 3.17 -10.34
CA PRO A 227 -11.15 3.95 -9.19
C PRO A 227 -9.81 4.67 -9.44
N LEU A 228 -9.73 5.91 -9.00
CA LEU A 228 -8.59 6.79 -9.15
C LEU A 228 -8.07 7.22 -7.77
N VAL A 229 -6.79 7.01 -7.52
CA VAL A 229 -6.06 7.58 -6.40
C VAL A 229 -5.15 8.69 -6.90
N TYR A 230 -5.35 9.90 -6.39
CA TYR A 230 -4.40 10.99 -6.60
C TYR A 230 -3.61 11.24 -5.32
N PHE A 231 -2.28 11.18 -5.43
CA PHE A 231 -1.36 11.47 -4.34
C PHE A 231 -0.74 12.84 -4.51
N GLY A 232 -0.82 13.68 -3.48
CA GLY A 232 -0.22 15.01 -3.47
C GLY A 232 0.36 15.39 -2.12
N SER A 233 1.48 16.11 -2.16
CA SER A 233 1.95 16.77 -0.95
C SER A 233 1.15 18.04 -0.71
N PHE A 234 1.04 18.43 0.56
CA PHE A 234 0.39 19.68 0.96
C PHE A 234 0.95 20.88 0.21
N GLN A 235 2.28 20.95 0.09
CA GLN A 235 2.98 22.03 -0.62
C GLN A 235 2.64 22.08 -2.12
N ASP A 236 2.40 20.91 -2.73
CA ASP A 236 1.99 20.84 -4.14
C ASP A 236 0.56 21.30 -4.35
N LEU A 237 -0.34 20.96 -3.43
CA LEU A 237 -1.76 21.34 -3.48
C LEU A 237 -1.95 22.83 -3.19
N LEU A 238 -1.29 23.35 -2.15
CA LEU A 238 -1.29 24.79 -1.80
C LEU A 238 -0.51 25.65 -2.79
N GLY A 239 0.24 25.07 -3.72
CA GLY A 239 1.13 25.80 -4.62
C GLY A 239 0.45 26.94 -5.36
N ARG A 240 0.51 28.14 -4.80
CA ARG A 240 0.01 29.40 -5.37
C ARG A 240 1.09 30.13 -6.16
N LYS A 241 0.71 30.89 -7.15
CA LYS A 241 1.58 31.82 -7.85
C LYS A 241 0.85 33.15 -7.93
N GLY A 242 1.30 34.16 -7.13
CA GLY A 242 0.67 35.49 -7.10
C GLY A 242 -0.76 35.48 -6.55
N GLY A 243 -1.04 34.68 -5.49
CA GLY A 243 -2.37 34.63 -4.86
C GLY A 243 -3.39 33.67 -5.51
N ALA A 244 -3.16 33.22 -6.74
CA ALA A 244 -4.06 32.29 -7.44
C ALA A 244 -3.54 30.84 -7.37
N ILE A 245 -4.46 29.86 -7.34
CA ILE A 245 -4.13 28.44 -7.51
C ILE A 245 -3.36 28.29 -8.82
N LYS A 246 -2.28 27.48 -8.84
CA LYS A 246 -1.62 27.17 -10.10
C LYS A 246 -2.63 26.47 -11.00
N ALA A 247 -2.78 26.95 -12.24
CA ALA A 247 -3.74 26.41 -13.22
C ALA A 247 -3.72 24.87 -13.32
N LYS A 248 -2.55 24.25 -13.11
CA LYS A 248 -2.40 22.79 -13.08
C LYS A 248 -3.10 22.08 -11.91
N ASN A 249 -3.49 22.80 -10.85
CA ASN A 249 -4.14 22.27 -9.66
C ASN A 249 -5.64 22.62 -9.61
N GLU A 250 -6.15 23.45 -10.52
CA GLU A 250 -7.57 23.90 -10.53
C GLU A 250 -8.53 22.70 -10.56
N TRP A 251 -8.22 21.70 -11.34
CA TRP A 251 -9.04 20.50 -11.47
C TRP A 251 -9.26 19.77 -10.13
N LEU A 252 -8.31 19.83 -9.18
CA LEU A 252 -8.45 19.20 -7.85
C LEU A 252 -9.62 19.80 -7.06
N HIS A 253 -9.90 21.08 -7.29
CA HIS A 253 -10.99 21.81 -6.64
C HIS A 253 -12.33 21.66 -7.37
N GLU A 254 -12.32 21.22 -8.63
CA GLU A 254 -13.52 20.92 -9.41
C GLU A 254 -14.05 19.51 -9.15
N VAL A 255 -13.21 18.61 -8.63
CA VAL A 255 -13.59 17.24 -8.31
C VAL A 255 -14.23 17.19 -6.92
N ASN A 256 -15.42 16.61 -6.83
CA ASN A 256 -15.95 16.16 -5.54
C ASN A 256 -15.37 14.77 -5.23
N TRP A 257 -14.45 14.71 -4.28
CA TRP A 257 -13.77 13.49 -3.88
C TRP A 257 -14.68 12.58 -3.06
N ASP A 258 -14.56 11.27 -3.22
CA ASP A 258 -15.33 10.33 -2.39
C ASP A 258 -14.66 10.11 -1.04
N LEU A 259 -13.31 10.14 -1.01
CA LEU A 259 -12.52 10.01 0.22
C LEU A 259 -11.27 10.87 0.14
N VAL A 260 -11.04 11.70 1.14
CA VAL A 260 -9.77 12.40 1.35
C VAL A 260 -9.04 11.74 2.52
N ILE A 261 -7.79 11.34 2.30
CA ILE A 261 -6.94 10.68 3.29
C ILE A 261 -5.79 11.61 3.63
N PHE A 262 -5.69 11.97 4.90
CA PHE A 262 -4.58 12.76 5.43
C PHE A 262 -3.56 11.83 6.07
N ASP A 263 -2.40 11.66 5.44
CA ASP A 263 -1.32 10.82 5.98
C ASP A 263 -0.35 11.64 6.85
N GLU A 264 0.11 11.01 7.93
CA GLU A 264 0.99 11.65 8.94
C GLU A 264 0.35 12.85 9.65
N TYR A 265 -0.95 12.75 10.00
CA TYR A 265 -1.72 13.79 10.69
C TYR A 265 -1.34 13.93 12.17
N HIS A 266 -0.19 14.55 12.46
CA HIS A 266 0.27 14.75 13.83
C HIS A 266 0.89 16.13 14.12
N PHE A 267 0.88 17.01 13.15
CA PHE A 267 1.41 18.38 13.31
C PHE A 267 0.31 19.42 13.36
N GLY A 268 0.35 20.34 14.34
CA GLY A 268 -0.65 21.37 14.52
C GLY A 268 -0.76 22.36 13.35
N ALA A 269 0.36 22.83 12.81
CA ALA A 269 0.38 23.73 11.66
C ALA A 269 -0.24 23.11 10.40
N TRP A 270 -0.11 21.78 10.26
CA TRP A 270 -0.72 21.00 9.21
C TRP A 270 -2.25 21.07 9.25
N ARG A 271 -2.83 21.02 10.46
CA ARG A 271 -4.27 21.13 10.68
C ARG A 271 -4.83 22.48 10.19
N ASP A 272 -4.12 23.56 10.47
CA ASP A 272 -4.59 24.90 10.12
C ASP A 272 -4.56 25.13 8.61
N SER A 273 -3.51 24.68 7.96
CA SER A 273 -3.40 24.71 6.50
C SER A 273 -4.38 23.75 5.80
N ALA A 274 -4.70 22.59 6.43
CA ALA A 274 -5.74 21.71 5.93
C ALA A 274 -7.12 22.35 6.04
N LYS A 275 -7.43 23.03 7.16
CA LYS A 275 -8.67 23.78 7.32
C LYS A 275 -8.82 24.88 6.26
N GLU A 276 -7.79 25.68 6.05
CA GLU A 276 -7.80 26.71 5.01
C GLU A 276 -8.07 26.12 3.62
N LEU A 277 -7.45 24.98 3.28
CA LEU A 277 -7.61 24.36 1.97
C LEU A 277 -8.98 23.70 1.76
N PHE A 278 -9.56 23.11 2.83
CA PHE A 278 -10.77 22.28 2.71
C PHE A 278 -12.01 22.94 3.32
N GLU A 279 -11.87 23.83 4.30
CA GLU A 279 -13.00 24.43 5.03
C GLU A 279 -13.17 25.94 4.77
N GLY A 280 -12.15 26.62 4.23
CA GLY A 280 -12.22 28.07 3.92
C GLY A 280 -12.32 28.98 5.15
N GLU A 281 -11.97 28.50 6.33
CA GLU A 281 -12.01 29.30 7.57
C GLU A 281 -10.66 29.97 7.87
N ASP A 282 -10.69 31.30 8.02
CA ASP A 282 -9.60 32.11 8.54
C ASP A 282 -9.63 32.13 10.08
N ASP A 283 -8.64 31.55 10.74
CA ASP A 283 -8.51 31.60 12.19
C ASP A 283 -7.15 32.18 12.61
N ALA A 284 -7.14 33.50 12.85
CA ALA A 284 -5.96 34.26 13.23
C ALA A 284 -5.43 33.95 14.65
N GLU A 285 -6.26 33.35 15.53
CA GLU A 285 -5.87 33.04 16.91
C GLU A 285 -4.97 31.82 17.04
N ILE A 286 -5.02 30.91 16.08
CA ILE A 286 -4.28 29.65 16.07
C ILE A 286 -2.81 29.89 15.70
N LYS A 287 -2.52 30.90 14.87
CA LYS A 287 -1.16 31.30 14.45
C LYS A 287 -0.26 31.72 15.63
N ALA A 288 -0.83 32.26 16.68
CA ALA A 288 -0.07 32.77 17.84
C ALA A 288 0.46 31.65 18.78
N GLN A 289 -0.11 30.44 18.77
CA GLN A 289 0.29 29.34 19.63
C GLN A 289 1.51 28.56 19.12
N PHE A 290 1.87 28.66 17.86
CA PHE A 290 2.87 27.80 17.21
C PHE A 290 4.23 28.44 16.92
N ALA A 291 4.48 29.67 17.37
CA ALA A 291 5.70 30.45 17.06
C ALA A 291 7.03 29.89 17.61
N ASN A 292 7.05 28.73 18.27
CA ASN A 292 8.23 28.23 18.98
C ASN A 292 8.85 26.93 18.47
N ASP A 293 8.43 26.36 17.33
CA ASP A 293 8.96 25.09 16.84
C ASP A 293 9.76 25.28 15.53
N LYS A 294 11.04 24.91 15.53
CA LYS A 294 12.03 25.24 14.48
C LYS A 294 11.76 24.55 13.13
N ALA A 295 11.05 23.41 13.13
CA ALA A 295 10.57 22.76 11.91
C ALA A 295 9.36 23.49 11.30
N LEU A 296 8.63 24.27 12.10
CA LEU A 296 7.57 25.19 11.71
C LEU A 296 8.11 26.48 11.06
N GLY A 297 9.29 26.96 11.46
CA GLY A 297 9.84 28.20 10.92
C GLY A 297 10.12 28.16 9.41
N GLU A 298 10.56 27.04 8.88
CA GLU A 298 10.74 26.87 7.42
C GLU A 298 9.40 26.75 6.68
N PHE A 299 8.36 26.29 7.36
CA PHE A 299 7.02 26.20 6.83
C PHE A 299 6.27 27.54 6.95
N ASP A 300 6.43 28.27 8.06
CA ASP A 300 5.89 29.63 8.22
C ASP A 300 6.47 30.61 7.20
N GLU A 301 7.76 30.52 6.86
CA GLU A 301 8.34 31.30 5.76
C GLU A 301 7.72 30.96 4.40
N ALA A 302 7.35 29.70 4.17
CA ALA A 302 6.65 29.30 2.95
C ALA A 302 5.19 29.77 2.96
N LEU A 303 4.52 29.80 4.12
CA LEU A 303 3.15 30.27 4.32
C LEU A 303 3.05 31.80 4.35
N GLU A 304 3.96 32.53 4.99
CA GLU A 304 3.99 33.99 4.96
C GLU A 304 4.19 34.56 3.55
N ASN A 305 4.91 33.82 2.70
CA ASN A 305 5.00 34.14 1.28
C ASN A 305 3.68 33.86 0.50
N LEU A 306 2.72 33.15 1.13
CA LEU A 306 1.41 32.81 0.56
C LEU A 306 0.28 33.71 1.04
N SER A 307 0.44 34.46 2.16
CA SER A 307 -0.62 35.21 2.82
C SER A 307 -0.93 36.62 2.25
N GLY A 308 -0.65 36.87 0.99
CA GLY A 308 -0.99 38.11 0.29
C GLY A 308 -2.15 37.94 -0.68
N GLU A 309 -3.30 38.53 -0.32
CA GLU A 309 -4.53 38.74 -1.09
C GLU A 309 -5.57 37.60 -1.06
N GLU A 310 -6.77 37.96 -0.58
CA GLU A 310 -8.02 37.19 -0.66
C GLU A 310 -8.28 36.76 -2.12
N ALA A 311 -8.07 35.52 -2.44
CA ALA A 311 -8.57 34.91 -3.66
C ALA A 311 -9.83 34.12 -3.32
N ASP A 312 -10.88 34.28 -4.10
CA ASP A 312 -12.08 33.42 -4.07
C ASP A 312 -11.66 31.97 -4.28
N PHE A 313 -11.47 31.25 -3.16
CA PHE A 313 -10.97 29.90 -3.13
C PHE A 313 -12.15 28.94 -3.03
N LEU A 314 -12.37 28.12 -4.04
CA LEU A 314 -13.27 26.99 -3.92
C LEU A 314 -12.56 25.90 -3.11
N PRO A 315 -13.05 25.55 -1.90
CA PRO A 315 -12.44 24.50 -1.11
C PRO A 315 -12.53 23.15 -1.84
N ILE A 316 -11.56 22.28 -1.58
CA ILE A 316 -11.64 20.89 -2.06
C ILE A 316 -12.79 20.21 -1.32
N THR A 317 -13.76 19.67 -2.08
CA THR A 317 -14.93 19.01 -1.52
C THR A 317 -14.75 17.50 -1.50
N THR A 318 -15.29 16.86 -0.46
CA THR A 318 -15.25 15.40 -0.31
C THR A 318 -16.49 14.87 0.40
N ARG A 319 -16.74 13.58 0.23
CA ARG A 319 -17.80 12.88 0.93
C ARG A 319 -17.39 12.38 2.31
N ALA A 320 -16.09 12.10 2.55
CA ALA A 320 -15.56 11.69 3.85
C ALA A 320 -14.07 12.01 4.01
N TYR A 321 -13.63 12.11 5.25
CA TYR A 321 -12.23 12.30 5.62
C TYR A 321 -11.71 11.14 6.47
N LEU A 322 -10.51 10.65 6.15
CA LEU A 322 -9.74 9.73 6.96
C LEU A 322 -8.41 10.38 7.36
N TYR A 323 -8.13 10.42 8.65
CA TYR A 323 -6.89 10.94 9.21
C TYR A 323 -6.03 9.79 9.72
N LEU A 324 -4.78 9.70 9.27
CA LEU A 324 -3.82 8.67 9.67
C LEU A 324 -2.73 9.28 10.53
N SER A 325 -2.52 8.74 11.74
CA SER A 325 -1.48 9.21 12.65
C SER A 325 -0.81 8.05 13.38
N GLY A 326 0.51 8.16 13.58
CA GLY A 326 1.27 7.27 14.47
C GLY A 326 1.44 7.81 15.89
N THR A 327 1.14 9.10 16.13
CA THR A 327 1.32 9.80 17.40
C THR A 327 0.23 10.87 17.61
N PRO A 328 -1.01 10.50 17.87
CA PRO A 328 -2.17 11.41 17.84
C PRO A 328 -2.33 12.25 19.11
N PHE A 329 -1.39 12.23 20.05
CA PHE A 329 -1.54 12.86 21.36
C PHE A 329 -2.04 14.31 21.31
N LYS A 330 -1.68 15.08 20.29
CA LYS A 330 -2.17 16.46 20.13
C LYS A 330 -3.60 16.52 19.61
N ALA A 331 -3.97 15.70 18.64
CA ALA A 331 -5.34 15.66 18.09
C ALA A 331 -6.37 15.23 19.14
N LEU A 332 -5.99 14.27 20.01
CA LEU A 332 -6.83 13.82 21.13
C LEU A 332 -6.95 14.88 22.22
N ALA A 333 -5.86 15.60 22.51
CA ALA A 333 -5.84 16.62 23.55
C ALA A 333 -6.66 17.89 23.19
N THR A 334 -6.87 18.15 21.92
CA THR A 334 -7.65 19.32 21.45
C THR A 334 -9.15 19.06 21.37
N GLY A 335 -9.61 17.83 21.57
CA GLY A 335 -11.04 17.47 21.47
C GLY A 335 -11.61 17.53 20.05
N GLU A 336 -10.75 17.50 19.04
CA GLU A 336 -11.14 17.56 17.62
C GLU A 336 -11.89 16.32 17.16
N PHE A 337 -11.62 15.17 17.79
CA PHE A 337 -12.30 13.89 17.54
C PHE A 337 -12.91 13.36 18.82
N ILE A 338 -14.13 12.88 18.73
CA ILE A 338 -14.80 12.12 19.81
C ILE A 338 -14.38 10.64 19.72
N GLU A 339 -14.62 9.87 20.77
CA GLU A 339 -14.16 8.47 20.90
C GLU A 339 -14.73 7.57 19.78
N GLU A 340 -15.95 7.83 19.34
CA GLU A 340 -16.62 7.10 18.27
C GLU A 340 -15.95 7.31 16.90
N GLN A 341 -15.22 8.42 16.74
CA GLN A 341 -14.49 8.80 15.51
C GLN A 341 -13.05 8.32 15.51
N ILE A 342 -12.64 7.49 16.45
CA ILE A 342 -11.24 7.11 16.63
C ILE A 342 -11.10 5.59 16.65
N PHE A 343 -10.18 5.08 15.82
CA PHE A 343 -9.65 3.73 15.96
C PHE A 343 -8.23 3.81 16.54
N ASN A 344 -8.00 3.05 17.62
CA ASN A 344 -6.70 2.98 18.28
C ASN A 344 -6.07 1.60 18.10
N TRP A 345 -4.80 1.59 17.65
CA TRP A 345 -3.95 0.40 17.65
C TRP A 345 -2.55 0.76 18.12
N THR A 346 -2.32 0.55 19.40
CA THR A 346 -1.09 0.91 20.09
C THR A 346 -0.10 -0.26 20.15
N TYR A 347 1.10 0.00 20.66
CA TYR A 347 2.06 -1.06 20.93
C TYR A 347 1.52 -2.09 21.94
N THR A 348 0.77 -1.64 22.94
CA THR A 348 0.14 -2.51 23.95
C THR A 348 -0.90 -3.45 23.33
N ASP A 349 -1.70 -2.94 22.38
CA ASP A 349 -2.71 -3.73 21.66
C ASP A 349 -2.04 -4.83 20.83
N GLU A 350 -0.95 -4.49 20.13
CA GLU A 350 -0.18 -5.48 19.37
C GLU A 350 0.44 -6.56 20.28
N GLN A 351 0.98 -6.19 21.44
CA GLN A 351 1.56 -7.19 22.35
C GLN A 351 0.46 -8.11 22.92
N ARG A 352 -0.72 -7.58 23.18
CA ARG A 352 -1.88 -8.37 23.60
C ARG A 352 -2.30 -9.36 22.52
N ALA A 353 -2.49 -8.91 21.30
CA ALA A 353 -2.85 -9.77 20.17
C ALA A 353 -1.80 -10.87 19.90
N LYS A 354 -0.52 -10.56 20.04
CA LYS A 354 0.56 -11.56 19.95
C LYS A 354 0.50 -12.60 21.05
N ALA A 355 0.17 -12.20 22.28
CA ALA A 355 0.04 -13.13 23.40
C ALA A 355 -1.18 -14.04 23.21
N GLU A 356 -2.32 -13.50 22.83
CA GLU A 356 -3.54 -14.25 22.53
C GLU A 356 -3.32 -15.27 21.39
N PHE A 357 -2.66 -14.85 20.31
CA PHE A 357 -2.31 -15.76 19.20
C PHE A 357 -1.39 -16.90 19.66
N ALA A 358 -0.40 -16.61 20.50
CA ALA A 358 0.53 -17.63 21.01
C ALA A 358 -0.18 -18.64 21.95
N ASP A 359 -1.15 -18.19 22.72
CA ASP A 359 -1.95 -19.04 23.61
C ASP A 359 -2.91 -19.97 22.80
N GLU A 360 -3.48 -19.45 21.71
CA GLU A 360 -4.36 -20.20 20.81
C GLU A 360 -3.60 -21.17 19.91
N ASN A 361 -2.32 -20.91 19.62
CA ASN A 361 -1.47 -21.70 18.73
C ASN A 361 -0.19 -22.18 19.44
N PRO A 362 -0.29 -23.03 20.47
CA PRO A 362 0.86 -23.51 21.20
C PRO A 362 1.75 -24.39 20.32
N GLY A 363 2.89 -23.86 19.91
CA GLY A 363 3.86 -24.52 19.01
C GLY A 363 4.16 -23.80 17.70
N ALA A 364 3.48 -22.73 17.39
CA ALA A 364 3.85 -21.80 16.31
C ALA A 364 5.10 -21.03 16.75
N SER A 365 6.29 -21.54 16.41
CA SER A 365 7.58 -20.99 16.88
C SER A 365 8.03 -19.74 16.13
N ASP A 366 7.29 -19.23 15.16
CA ASP A 366 7.72 -18.06 14.36
C ASP A 366 6.55 -17.17 13.95
N LEU A 367 6.26 -16.20 14.80
CA LEU A 367 5.31 -15.11 14.54
C LEU A 367 5.86 -14.08 13.52
N SER A 368 7.12 -14.23 13.07
CA SER A 368 7.76 -13.28 12.15
C SER A 368 7.11 -13.26 10.77
N GLY A 369 6.47 -14.35 10.34
CA GLY A 369 5.77 -14.45 9.06
C GLY A 369 4.39 -13.78 9.02
N VAL A 370 3.75 -13.61 10.17
CA VAL A 370 2.38 -13.04 10.28
C VAL A 370 2.42 -11.52 10.50
N TRP A 371 3.53 -11.00 11.04
CA TRP A 371 3.65 -9.61 11.48
C TRP A 371 4.70 -8.78 10.71
N VAL A 372 5.34 -9.36 9.68
CA VAL A 372 6.33 -8.69 8.82
C VAL A 372 5.82 -8.68 7.38
N ALA A 373 5.05 -7.69 7.07
CA ALA A 373 4.84 -7.17 5.72
C ALA A 373 4.97 -5.66 5.77
#